data_db221e3a4b6619728081a3ba9326fff7
#
_entry.id   db221e3a4b6619728081a3ba9326fff7
#
_cell.length_a   1.000
_cell.length_b   1.000
_cell.length_c   1.000
_cell.angle_alpha   90.00
_cell.angle_beta   90.00
_cell.angle_gamma   90.00
#
_symmetry.space_group_name_H-M   'P 1'
#
loop_
_entity.id
_entity.type
_entity.pdbx_description
1 polymer ?
#
loop_
_entity_poly.entity_id
_entity_poly.type
_entity_poly.pdbx_seq_one_letter_code
_entity_poly.pdbx_strand_id
1 'polypeptide(L)'
;DRVSSKRAVAYSLIILIIALAVLFFIGDNKIIFFIVGGFAGFSLSGAQAVSRTMVSQLAPPDKMTEFYGFLSVAGRTSTFVGPLVFSTLAFRMNNYYENIGWASDLAERGGQYWGIGSIILFLVVGFALLLTVREVTASNPMIYPVRKQGKRK
;
A
#
# COMPACT_ATOMS: atom_id res chain seq x y z
N ASP A 1 9.21 -10.91 18.84
CA ASP A 1 8.63 -9.79 18.07
C ASP A 1 7.46 -9.20 18.85
N ARG A 2 7.64 -7.98 19.36
CA ARG A 2 6.61 -7.28 20.16
C ARG A 2 5.53 -6.59 19.32
N VAL A 3 5.70 -6.53 17.99
CA VAL A 3 4.75 -5.86 17.08
C VAL A 3 4.15 -6.91 16.16
N SER A 4 2.81 -7.02 16.17
CA SER A 4 2.07 -7.86 15.23
C SER A 4 2.33 -7.40 13.78
N SER A 5 2.51 -8.35 12.85
CA SER A 5 2.71 -8.05 11.42
C SER A 5 1.61 -7.14 10.86
N LYS A 6 0.36 -7.31 11.31
CA LYS A 6 -0.75 -6.42 10.96
C LYS A 6 -0.50 -4.98 11.38
N ARG A 7 -0.05 -4.75 12.62
CA ARG A 7 0.24 -3.40 13.13
C ARG A 7 1.39 -2.75 12.38
N ALA A 8 2.43 -3.52 12.04
CA ALA A 8 3.56 -3.00 11.27
C ALA A 8 3.14 -2.55 9.86
N VAL A 9 2.29 -3.33 9.15
CA VAL A 9 1.70 -2.91 7.87
C VAL A 9 0.83 -1.66 8.07
N ALA A 10 -0.01 -1.62 9.11
CA ALA A 10 -0.86 -0.48 9.41
C ALA A 10 -0.06 0.81 9.62
N TYR A 11 1.02 0.77 10.40
CA TYR A 11 1.91 1.93 10.59
C TYR A 11 2.56 2.37 9.28
N SER A 12 3.05 1.44 8.47
CA SER A 12 3.61 1.77 7.15
C SER A 12 2.58 2.45 6.25
N LEU A 13 1.33 1.97 6.22
CA LEU A 13 0.26 2.59 5.44
C LEU A 13 -0.12 3.98 5.96
N ILE A 14 -0.19 4.17 7.27
CA ILE A 14 -0.46 5.48 7.88
C ILE A 14 0.63 6.48 7.51
N ILE A 15 1.90 6.11 7.63
CA ILE A 15 3.03 6.98 7.25
C ILE A 15 2.94 7.32 5.76
N LEU A 16 2.61 6.35 4.90
CA LEU A 16 2.46 6.57 3.47
C LEU A 16 1.29 7.53 3.15
N ILE A 17 0.15 7.37 3.80
CA ILE A 17 -1.01 8.27 3.65
C ILE A 17 -0.65 9.69 4.08
N ILE A 18 0.02 9.84 5.23
CA ILE A 18 0.48 11.15 5.73
C ILE A 18 1.47 11.78 4.75
N ALA A 19 2.44 10.99 4.25
CA ALA A 19 3.41 11.46 3.28
C ALA A 19 2.74 12.00 2.00
N LEU A 20 1.77 11.27 1.46
CA LEU A 20 1.01 11.72 0.28
C LEU A 20 0.12 12.92 0.57
N ALA A 21 -0.49 13.00 1.75
CA ALA A 21 -1.26 14.17 2.16
C ALA A 21 -0.38 15.42 2.28
N VAL A 22 0.81 15.30 2.85
CA VAL A 22 1.78 16.41 2.90
C VAL A 22 2.18 16.84 1.49
N LEU A 23 2.42 15.90 0.59
CA LEU A 23 2.76 16.19 -0.81
C LEU A 23 1.60 16.89 -1.55
N PHE A 24 0.36 16.54 -1.21
CA PHE A 24 -0.83 17.16 -1.75
C PHE A 24 -0.95 18.65 -1.36
N PHE A 25 -0.60 19.02 -0.13
CA PHE A 25 -0.72 20.39 0.36
C PHE A 25 0.53 21.26 0.16
N ILE A 26 1.73 20.65 0.12
CA ILE A 26 3.02 21.38 0.18
C ILE A 26 3.95 20.96 -0.99
N GLY A 27 3.41 20.37 -2.05
CA GLY A 27 4.19 19.77 -3.15
C GLY A 27 5.09 20.72 -3.95
N ASP A 28 4.94 22.03 -3.82
CA ASP A 28 5.73 23.03 -4.58
C ASP A 28 7.16 23.21 -4.02
N ASN A 29 7.47 22.74 -2.81
CA ASN A 29 8.79 22.85 -2.22
C ASN A 29 9.64 21.61 -2.52
N LYS A 30 10.72 21.80 -3.31
CA LYS A 30 11.61 20.70 -3.72
C LYS A 30 12.22 19.93 -2.53
N ILE A 31 12.59 20.62 -1.46
CA ILE A 31 13.22 19.99 -0.29
C ILE A 31 12.19 19.09 0.41
N ILE A 32 10.99 19.58 0.62
CA ILE A 32 9.89 18.83 1.21
C ILE A 32 9.55 17.62 0.35
N PHE A 33 9.50 17.80 -0.98
CA PHE A 33 9.27 16.72 -1.93
C PHE A 33 10.27 15.57 -1.76
N PHE A 34 11.57 15.86 -1.67
CA PHE A 34 12.59 14.81 -1.48
C PHE A 34 12.51 14.13 -0.11
N ILE A 35 12.26 14.89 0.95
CA ILE A 35 12.12 14.32 2.31
C ILE A 35 10.90 13.40 2.36
N VAL A 36 9.76 13.87 1.88
CA VAL A 36 8.50 13.11 1.88
C VAL A 36 8.61 11.89 0.96
N GLY A 37 9.24 12.04 -0.21
CA GLY A 37 9.52 10.93 -1.12
C GLY A 37 10.37 9.84 -0.47
N GLY A 38 11.37 10.21 0.31
CA GLY A 38 12.19 9.28 1.08
C GLY A 38 11.37 8.50 2.12
N PHE A 39 10.54 9.19 2.90
CA PHE A 39 9.64 8.53 3.86
C PHE A 39 8.60 7.65 3.17
N ALA A 40 8.03 8.09 2.06
CA ALA A 40 7.10 7.29 1.27
C ALA A 40 7.75 6.01 0.74
N GLY A 41 8.96 6.11 0.18
CA GLY A 41 9.73 4.97 -0.30
C GLY A 41 10.05 3.97 0.81
N PHE A 42 10.50 4.45 1.96
CA PHE A 42 10.75 3.61 3.14
C PHE A 42 9.49 2.89 3.61
N SER A 43 8.37 3.61 3.72
CA SER A 43 7.07 3.05 4.13
C SER A 43 6.56 2.01 3.15
N LEU A 44 6.71 2.26 1.84
CA LEU A 44 6.31 1.32 0.80
C LEU A 44 7.12 0.02 0.87
N SER A 45 8.43 0.12 1.03
CA SER A 45 9.33 -1.04 1.19
C SER A 45 8.98 -1.82 2.45
N GLY A 46 8.73 -1.13 3.57
CA GLY A 46 8.29 -1.74 4.82
C GLY A 46 6.97 -2.48 4.69
N ALA A 47 5.98 -1.85 4.06
CA ALA A 47 4.67 -2.47 3.81
C ALA A 47 4.80 -3.75 2.96
N GLN A 48 5.61 -3.74 1.90
CA GLN A 48 5.85 -4.90 1.05
C GLN A 48 6.55 -6.04 1.80
N ALA A 49 7.59 -5.74 2.58
CA ALA A 49 8.32 -6.74 3.34
C ALA A 49 7.43 -7.42 4.39
N VAL A 50 6.69 -6.62 5.17
CA VAL A 50 5.83 -7.15 6.24
C VAL A 50 4.60 -7.86 5.68
N SER A 51 4.06 -7.44 4.52
CA SER A 51 2.96 -8.14 3.86
C SER A 51 3.32 -9.57 3.49
N ARG A 52 4.55 -9.82 3.02
CA ARG A 52 5.06 -11.18 2.76
C ARG A 52 5.12 -12.02 4.04
N THR A 53 5.61 -11.45 5.13
CA THR A 53 5.64 -12.11 6.44
C THR A 53 4.23 -12.42 6.93
N MET A 54 3.28 -11.49 6.73
CA MET A 54 1.89 -11.69 7.12
C MET A 54 1.24 -12.85 6.34
N VAL A 55 1.52 -12.98 5.04
CA VAL A 55 1.06 -14.11 4.22
C VAL A 55 1.63 -15.43 4.75
N SER A 56 2.92 -15.48 5.09
CA SER A 56 3.52 -16.70 5.65
C SER A 56 2.95 -17.11 7.00
N GLN A 57 2.39 -16.17 7.76
CA GLN A 57 1.74 -16.45 9.04
C GLN A 57 0.27 -16.87 8.90
N LEU A 58 -0.40 -16.40 7.84
CA LEU A 58 -1.82 -16.67 7.59
C LEU A 58 -2.05 -17.92 6.74
N ALA A 59 -1.11 -18.24 5.85
CA ALA A 59 -1.26 -19.34 4.91
C ALA A 59 -1.07 -20.71 5.60
N PRO A 60 -1.95 -21.69 5.36
CA PRO A 60 -1.73 -23.08 5.77
C PRO A 60 -0.45 -23.62 5.11
N PRO A 61 0.33 -24.51 5.80
CA PRO A 61 1.61 -25.01 5.28
C PRO A 61 1.48 -25.76 3.95
N ASP A 62 0.38 -26.45 3.73
CA ASP A 62 0.06 -27.20 2.52
C ASP A 62 -0.32 -26.30 1.33
N LYS A 63 -0.75 -25.05 1.59
CA LYS A 63 -1.20 -24.07 0.58
C LYS A 63 -0.31 -22.83 0.46
N MET A 64 0.85 -22.85 1.09
CA MET A 64 1.77 -21.69 1.12
C MET A 64 2.08 -21.17 -0.28
N THR A 65 2.35 -22.05 -1.25
CA THR A 65 2.67 -21.68 -2.63
C THR A 65 1.51 -20.98 -3.33
N GLU A 66 0.27 -21.41 -3.08
CA GLU A 66 -0.92 -20.79 -3.65
C GLU A 66 -1.10 -19.34 -3.13
N PHE A 67 -0.95 -19.15 -1.81
CA PHE A 67 -1.07 -17.83 -1.21
C PHE A 67 0.00 -16.85 -1.70
N TYR A 68 1.26 -17.30 -1.87
CA TYR A 68 2.30 -16.48 -2.47
C TYR A 68 2.04 -16.20 -3.95
N GLY A 69 1.45 -17.14 -4.67
CA GLY A 69 0.97 -16.94 -6.04
C GLY A 69 -0.07 -15.82 -6.10
N PHE A 70 -1.09 -15.85 -5.25
CA PHE A 70 -2.10 -14.79 -5.16
C PHE A 70 -1.49 -13.44 -4.80
N LEU A 71 -0.57 -13.38 -3.82
CA LEU A 71 0.12 -12.14 -3.47
C LEU A 71 0.90 -11.57 -4.66
N SER A 72 1.57 -12.42 -5.42
CA SER A 72 2.35 -12.02 -6.60
C SER A 72 1.44 -11.47 -7.71
N VAL A 73 0.32 -12.13 -7.99
CA VAL A 73 -0.67 -11.68 -8.98
C VAL A 73 -1.29 -10.35 -8.55
N ALA A 74 -1.72 -10.25 -7.30
CA ALA A 74 -2.27 -9.01 -6.75
C ALA A 74 -1.27 -7.85 -6.86
N GLY A 75 0.00 -8.09 -6.51
CA GLY A 75 1.05 -7.07 -6.63
C GLY A 75 1.27 -6.61 -8.08
N ARG A 76 1.34 -7.53 -9.02
CA ARG A 76 1.50 -7.20 -10.45
C ARG A 76 0.31 -6.44 -11.01
N THR A 77 -0.91 -6.87 -10.67
CA THR A 77 -2.14 -6.18 -11.07
C THR A 77 -2.18 -4.75 -10.53
N SER A 78 -1.84 -4.56 -9.26
CA SER A 78 -1.80 -3.23 -8.63
C SER A 78 -0.78 -2.31 -9.29
N THR A 79 0.37 -2.84 -9.73
CA THR A 79 1.41 -2.07 -10.43
C THR A 79 0.91 -1.51 -11.77
N PHE A 80 -0.04 -2.18 -12.42
CA PHE A 80 -0.64 -1.71 -13.66
C PHE A 80 -1.85 -0.81 -13.42
N VAL A 81 -2.75 -1.21 -12.52
CA VAL A 81 -4.01 -0.49 -12.25
C VAL A 81 -3.75 0.89 -11.63
N GLY A 82 -2.80 1.00 -10.71
CA GLY A 82 -2.48 2.27 -10.04
C GLY A 82 -2.14 3.40 -11.01
N PRO A 83 -1.08 3.26 -11.83
CA PRO A 83 -0.71 4.27 -12.83
C PRO A 83 -1.81 4.54 -13.87
N LEU A 84 -2.58 3.51 -14.25
CA LEU A 84 -3.69 3.67 -15.21
C LEU A 84 -4.77 4.60 -14.64
N VAL A 85 -5.20 4.37 -13.41
CA VAL A 85 -6.24 5.21 -12.77
C VAL A 85 -5.72 6.61 -12.54
N PHE A 86 -4.49 6.75 -12.03
CA PHE A 86 -3.84 8.04 -11.82
C PHE A 86 -3.79 8.85 -13.13
N SER A 87 -3.23 8.28 -14.19
CA SER A 87 -3.05 8.99 -15.47
C SER A 87 -4.39 9.33 -16.13
N THR A 88 -5.37 8.43 -16.07
CA THR A 88 -6.69 8.67 -16.64
C THR A 88 -7.41 9.82 -15.93
N LEU A 89 -7.37 9.86 -14.60
CA LEU A 89 -7.99 10.93 -13.84
C LEU A 89 -7.25 12.25 -14.04
N ALA A 90 -5.91 12.25 -13.97
CA ALA A 90 -5.11 13.44 -14.18
C ALA A 90 -5.37 14.04 -15.57
N PHE A 91 -5.37 13.20 -16.62
CA PHE A 91 -5.61 13.65 -17.98
C PHE A 91 -7.03 14.19 -18.19
N ARG A 92 -8.05 13.50 -17.68
CA ARG A 92 -9.45 13.95 -17.83
C ARG A 92 -9.70 15.27 -17.12
N MET A 93 -9.14 15.43 -15.92
CA MET A 93 -9.30 16.67 -15.16
C MET A 93 -8.48 17.82 -15.72
N ASN A 94 -7.28 17.56 -16.25
CA ASN A 94 -6.52 18.55 -16.99
C ASN A 94 -7.36 19.11 -18.16
N ASN A 95 -7.86 18.23 -19.02
CA ASN A 95 -8.70 18.62 -20.16
C ASN A 95 -9.97 19.37 -19.73
N TYR A 96 -10.58 18.95 -18.63
CA TYR A 96 -11.75 19.65 -18.09
C TYR A 96 -11.43 21.08 -17.68
N TYR A 97 -10.30 21.28 -16.95
CA TYR A 97 -9.87 22.61 -16.51
C TYR A 97 -9.45 23.50 -17.68
N GLU A 98 -8.76 22.96 -18.68
CA GLU A 98 -8.44 23.71 -19.91
C GLU A 98 -9.71 24.17 -20.66
N ASN A 99 -10.72 23.31 -20.77
CA ASN A 99 -11.97 23.63 -21.43
C ASN A 99 -12.78 24.72 -20.73
N ILE A 100 -12.63 24.88 -19.43
CA ILE A 100 -13.27 25.98 -18.68
C ILE A 100 -12.41 27.24 -18.61
N GLY A 101 -11.30 27.28 -19.35
CA GLY A 101 -10.47 28.48 -19.52
C GLY A 101 -9.33 28.67 -18.51
N TRP A 102 -8.92 27.63 -17.81
CA TRP A 102 -7.74 27.69 -16.98
C TRP A 102 -6.47 27.70 -17.85
N ALA A 103 -5.42 28.40 -17.38
CA ALA A 103 -4.11 28.31 -18.01
C ALA A 103 -3.57 26.87 -17.92
N SER A 104 -2.84 26.43 -18.95
CA SER A 104 -2.41 25.02 -19.08
C SER A 104 -1.61 24.52 -17.88
N ASP A 105 -0.77 25.35 -17.27
CA ASP A 105 0.01 25.01 -16.08
C ASP A 105 -0.85 24.80 -14.83
N LEU A 106 -1.90 25.60 -14.66
CA LEU A 106 -2.87 25.46 -13.57
C LEU A 106 -3.79 24.24 -13.79
N ALA A 107 -4.20 24.00 -15.02
CA ALA A 107 -5.01 22.84 -15.40
C ALA A 107 -4.25 21.54 -15.15
N GLU A 108 -2.97 21.48 -15.53
CA GLU A 108 -2.10 20.32 -15.28
C GLU A 108 -1.95 20.03 -13.76
N ARG A 109 -1.69 21.06 -12.95
CA ARG A 109 -1.65 20.93 -11.49
C ARG A 109 -2.97 20.41 -10.93
N GLY A 110 -4.09 20.97 -11.39
CA GLY A 110 -5.43 20.50 -11.02
C GLY A 110 -5.64 19.04 -11.34
N GLY A 111 -5.23 18.59 -12.52
CA GLY A 111 -5.27 17.20 -12.93
C GLY A 111 -4.42 16.29 -12.03
N GLN A 112 -3.19 16.71 -11.71
CA GLN A 112 -2.29 15.97 -10.82
C GLN A 112 -2.89 15.80 -9.41
N TYR A 113 -3.56 16.82 -8.85
CA TYR A 113 -4.23 16.71 -7.57
C TYR A 113 -5.30 15.60 -7.56
N TRP A 114 -6.09 15.47 -8.60
CA TRP A 114 -7.05 14.38 -8.73
C TRP A 114 -6.38 13.01 -8.85
N GLY A 115 -5.26 12.95 -9.57
CA GLY A 115 -4.44 11.74 -9.64
C GLY A 115 -3.92 11.31 -8.26
N ILE A 116 -3.33 12.22 -7.49
CA ILE A 116 -2.84 11.97 -6.12
C ILE A 116 -4.00 11.58 -5.20
N GLY A 117 -5.14 12.27 -5.31
CA GLY A 117 -6.35 11.96 -4.55
C GLY A 117 -6.83 10.52 -4.78
N SER A 118 -6.72 10.01 -6.00
CA SER A 118 -7.07 8.61 -6.30
C SER A 118 -6.15 7.62 -5.58
N ILE A 119 -4.85 7.90 -5.50
CA ILE A 119 -3.91 7.04 -4.77
C ILE A 119 -4.24 7.04 -3.27
N ILE A 120 -4.51 8.21 -2.69
CA ILE A 120 -4.91 8.32 -1.28
C ILE A 120 -6.18 7.50 -1.03
N LEU A 121 -7.18 7.59 -1.91
CA LEU A 121 -8.41 6.82 -1.80
C LEU A 121 -8.14 5.31 -1.80
N PHE A 122 -7.31 4.80 -2.72
CA PHE A 122 -6.92 3.39 -2.75
C PHE A 122 -6.21 2.95 -1.47
N LEU A 123 -5.33 3.78 -0.93
CA LEU A 123 -4.63 3.49 0.32
C LEU A 123 -5.59 3.46 1.52
N VAL A 124 -6.54 4.39 1.59
CA VAL A 124 -7.56 4.41 2.65
C VAL A 124 -8.46 3.17 2.57
N VAL A 125 -8.89 2.78 1.37
CA VAL A 125 -9.67 1.55 1.16
C VAL A 125 -8.84 0.33 1.55
N GLY A 126 -7.58 0.25 1.12
CA GLY A 126 -6.66 -0.82 1.51
C GLY A 126 -6.43 -0.89 3.02
N PHE A 127 -6.30 0.26 3.67
CA PHE A 127 -6.17 0.34 5.12
C PHE A 127 -7.45 -0.13 5.83
N ALA A 128 -8.63 0.27 5.36
CA ALA A 128 -9.90 -0.18 5.91
C ALA A 128 -10.05 -1.70 5.78
N LEU A 129 -9.69 -2.28 4.64
CA LEU A 129 -9.67 -3.73 4.43
C LEU A 129 -8.68 -4.42 5.36
N LEU A 130 -7.49 -3.85 5.58
CA LEU A 130 -6.51 -4.39 6.52
C LEU A 130 -7.07 -4.46 7.95
N LEU A 131 -7.87 -3.50 8.37
CA LEU A 131 -8.48 -3.50 9.71
C LEU A 131 -9.44 -4.69 9.90
N THR A 132 -10.09 -5.16 8.85
CA THR A 132 -10.99 -6.33 8.91
C THR A 132 -10.24 -7.67 9.02
N VAL A 133 -8.96 -7.72 8.65
CA VAL A 133 -8.13 -8.94 8.77
C VAL A 133 -7.88 -9.25 10.25
N ARG A 134 -8.08 -10.50 10.66
CA ARG A 134 -7.82 -10.95 12.05
C ARG A 134 -6.33 -10.92 12.34
N GLU A 135 -5.95 -10.44 13.53
CA GLU A 135 -4.56 -10.51 13.98
C GLU A 135 -4.16 -11.97 14.24
N VAL A 136 -3.11 -12.42 13.59
CA VAL A 136 -2.45 -13.68 13.92
C VAL A 136 -1.25 -13.33 14.78
N THR A 137 -1.37 -13.55 16.07
CA THR A 137 -0.24 -13.38 17.00
C THR A 137 0.51 -14.71 17.07
N ALA A 138 1.82 -14.68 16.96
CA ALA A 138 2.69 -15.87 17.03
C ALA A 138 2.55 -16.67 18.35
N SER A 139 1.81 -16.13 19.32
CA SER A 139 1.54 -16.77 20.61
C SER A 139 0.32 -17.70 20.61
N ASN A 140 -0.38 -17.90 19.48
CA ASN A 140 -1.51 -18.81 19.43
C ASN A 140 -1.12 -20.13 18.73
N PRO A 141 -0.65 -21.15 19.50
CA PRO A 141 -0.16 -22.43 18.94
C PRO A 141 -1.28 -23.30 18.34
N MET A 142 -2.52 -22.82 18.31
CA MET A 142 -3.67 -23.61 17.85
C MET A 142 -3.82 -23.72 16.34
N ILE A 143 -3.05 -23.00 15.54
CA ILE A 143 -3.19 -23.06 14.08
C ILE A 143 -2.26 -24.14 13.47
N TYR A 144 -1.17 -24.50 14.13
CA TYR A 144 -0.28 -25.56 13.68
C TYR A 144 0.13 -26.44 14.87
N PRO A 145 -0.48 -27.63 15.06
CA PRO A 145 0.06 -28.60 16.00
C PRO A 145 1.47 -28.94 15.51
N VAL A 146 2.47 -28.61 16.31
CA VAL A 146 3.86 -29.03 16.08
C VAL A 146 3.84 -30.55 15.94
N ARG A 147 3.99 -31.05 14.72
CA ARG A 147 4.12 -32.49 14.48
C ARG A 147 5.36 -32.93 15.23
N LYS A 148 5.18 -33.58 16.40
CA LYS A 148 6.25 -34.22 17.16
C LYS A 148 6.99 -35.13 16.18
N GLN A 149 8.19 -34.73 15.77
CA GLN A 149 9.08 -35.61 15.03
C GLN A 149 9.30 -36.85 15.93
N GLY A 150 8.72 -37.96 15.50
CA GLY A 150 8.92 -39.24 16.16
C GLY A 150 10.42 -39.50 16.23
N LYS A 151 10.94 -39.64 17.44
CA LYS A 151 12.29 -40.17 17.69
C LYS A 151 12.44 -41.45 16.88
N ARG A 152 13.18 -41.43 15.80
CA ARG A 152 13.71 -42.64 15.18
C ARG A 152 14.68 -43.25 16.19
N LYS A 153 14.30 -44.42 16.74
CA LYS A 153 15.22 -45.30 17.43
C LYS A 153 16.06 -46.02 16.40
#